data_1e06c570cbb2cb278e0e17de6abad1ec
#
_entry.id   1e06c570cbb2cb278e0e17de6abad1ec
#
_cell.length_a   1.000
_cell.length_b   1.000
_cell.length_c   1.000
_cell.angle_alpha   90.00
_cell.angle_beta   90.00
_cell.angle_gamma   90.00
#
_symmetry.space_group_name_H-M   'P 1'
#
loop_
_entity.id
_entity.type
_entity.pdbx_description
1 polymer ?
#
loop_
_entity_poly.entity_id
_entity_poly.type
_entity_poly.pdbx_seq_one_letter_code
_entity_poly.pdbx_strand_id
1 'polypeptide(L)'
;MIETEKKQIDRLLDNAIDRAKINKTAQIVSVTEKIDPVDPHVFFEQAKYLEKNRLFWASVPNDFYLVGAGITISMHADNNYYQNIESQWKQLLKDAIIHNEYEHPGTGPIAIGAFPFDSTSSQTALWENFNGSHFTVPTYLLTKNKEEFYLTVNLQVTDKDDKQKLQEEVEKQKKHLLAPQKVEQVLPITTSKSESDPKKWKELVKLATEKINQGLAAKIVIARKMEVTFAEQPAIVSILKELTNNQTLSYVFAIEQEGDCFIGATPERLVRIDNQQLFSTCLAGTAPRGKSKLEDDKIGQTLWNDEKNREEHDYVVRMIQGALEKYCDAIDIPDEPVVYPLKNLQHLYTPVVANLKDGFTIFDIVKDLHPTPALGGLPRESSLTFIREHESLDRGWYGAPIGWLDAYSNGEFAVAIRSAIISDKKATLFAGCGVVKSSDPEAEYEETMVKFTPMLTALGGL
;
A
#
# COMPACT_ATOMS: atom_id res chain seq x y z
N MET A 1 -7.15 23.74 -28.35
CA MET A 1 -7.14 22.85 -27.16
C MET A 1 -6.83 23.64 -25.88
N ILE A 2 -5.64 24.19 -25.70
CA ILE A 2 -5.23 24.95 -24.49
C ILE A 2 -6.17 26.13 -24.12
N GLU A 3 -6.71 26.87 -25.09
CA GLU A 3 -7.58 28.03 -24.84
C GLU A 3 -9.00 27.57 -24.36
N THR A 4 -9.46 26.41 -24.78
CA THR A 4 -10.74 25.84 -24.36
C THR A 4 -10.65 25.28 -22.94
N GLU A 5 -9.57 24.59 -22.60
CA GLU A 5 -9.28 24.04 -21.27
C GLU A 5 -9.12 25.17 -20.23
N LYS A 6 -8.39 26.24 -20.56
CA LYS A 6 -8.25 27.40 -19.68
C LYS A 6 -9.59 28.05 -19.35
N LYS A 7 -10.47 28.23 -20.35
CA LYS A 7 -11.84 28.76 -20.14
C LYS A 7 -12.71 27.84 -19.29
N GLN A 8 -12.44 26.55 -19.30
CA GLN A 8 -13.19 25.56 -18.53
C GLN A 8 -12.79 25.58 -17.06
N ILE A 9 -11.48 25.61 -16.76
CA ILE A 9 -10.97 25.78 -15.38
C ILE A 9 -11.49 27.10 -14.78
N ASP A 10 -11.50 28.19 -15.57
CA ASP A 10 -12.04 29.47 -15.16
C ASP A 10 -13.48 29.37 -14.64
N ARG A 11 -14.36 28.68 -15.39
CA ARG A 11 -15.76 28.48 -15.01
C ARG A 11 -15.94 27.62 -13.75
N LEU A 12 -15.09 26.60 -13.59
CA LEU A 12 -15.14 25.73 -12.42
C LEU A 12 -14.73 26.47 -11.14
N LEU A 13 -13.69 27.31 -11.23
CA LEU A 13 -13.24 28.14 -10.11
C LEU A 13 -14.27 29.22 -9.76
N ASP A 14 -14.89 29.88 -10.76
CA ASP A 14 -15.99 30.83 -10.50
C ASP A 14 -17.16 30.16 -9.77
N ASN A 15 -17.59 28.99 -10.24
CA ASN A 15 -18.65 28.22 -9.60
C ASN A 15 -18.27 27.81 -8.15
N ALA A 16 -17.01 27.41 -7.94
CA ALA A 16 -16.54 27.01 -6.61
C ALA A 16 -16.52 28.20 -5.63
N ILE A 17 -16.01 29.36 -6.07
CA ILE A 17 -15.99 30.58 -5.25
C ILE A 17 -17.43 31.01 -4.90
N ASP A 18 -18.36 30.96 -5.85
CA ASP A 18 -19.75 31.35 -5.61
C ASP A 18 -20.45 30.34 -4.68
N ARG A 19 -20.23 29.04 -4.86
CA ARG A 19 -20.73 28.03 -3.90
C ARG A 19 -20.11 28.22 -2.52
N ALA A 20 -18.82 28.51 -2.42
CA ALA A 20 -18.16 28.78 -1.14
C ALA A 20 -18.77 30.01 -0.44
N LYS A 21 -19.13 31.07 -1.16
CA LYS A 21 -19.82 32.26 -0.63
C LYS A 21 -21.21 31.91 -0.09
N ILE A 22 -21.97 31.09 -0.82
CA ILE A 22 -23.32 30.68 -0.44
C ILE A 22 -23.30 29.74 0.76
N ASN A 23 -22.51 28.68 0.68
CA ASN A 23 -22.49 27.58 1.67
C ASN A 23 -21.65 27.91 2.92
N LYS A 24 -20.81 28.95 2.86
CA LYS A 24 -19.83 29.31 3.91
C LYS A 24 -18.85 28.18 4.23
N THR A 25 -18.59 27.31 3.27
CA THR A 25 -17.66 26.18 3.36
C THR A 25 -16.76 26.15 2.14
N ALA A 26 -15.52 25.72 2.32
CA ALA A 26 -14.62 25.50 1.18
C ALA A 26 -15.17 24.45 0.23
N GLN A 27 -14.93 24.63 -1.06
CA GLN A 27 -15.34 23.72 -2.11
C GLN A 27 -14.12 22.99 -2.67
N ILE A 28 -14.26 21.70 -2.99
CA ILE A 28 -13.23 20.95 -3.68
C ILE A 28 -13.46 21.05 -5.19
N VAL A 29 -12.41 21.45 -5.90
CA VAL A 29 -12.38 21.45 -7.38
C VAL A 29 -11.33 20.45 -7.81
N SER A 30 -11.71 19.50 -8.64
CA SER A 30 -10.81 18.49 -9.22
C SER A 30 -10.86 18.56 -10.74
N VAL A 31 -9.71 18.73 -11.36
CA VAL A 31 -9.60 18.82 -12.83
C VAL A 31 -8.53 17.87 -13.30
N THR A 32 -8.88 17.01 -14.26
CA THR A 32 -7.96 16.05 -14.87
C THR A 32 -7.70 16.42 -16.32
N GLU A 33 -6.46 16.38 -16.73
CA GLU A 33 -6.02 16.59 -18.11
C GLU A 33 -5.08 15.46 -18.54
N LYS A 34 -5.10 15.11 -19.83
CA LYS A 34 -4.10 14.22 -20.43
C LYS A 34 -2.83 15.03 -20.73
N ILE A 35 -1.68 14.48 -20.37
CA ILE A 35 -0.38 15.14 -20.50
C ILE A 35 0.59 14.32 -21.35
N ASP A 36 1.70 14.93 -21.76
CA ASP A 36 2.81 14.21 -22.35
C ASP A 36 3.47 13.26 -21.33
N PRO A 37 4.19 12.22 -21.78
CA PRO A 37 4.85 11.27 -20.91
C PRO A 37 5.83 11.93 -19.92
N VAL A 38 5.70 11.58 -18.65
CA VAL A 38 6.55 12.03 -17.55
C VAL A 38 7.01 10.83 -16.73
N ASP A 39 8.32 10.76 -16.43
CA ASP A 39 8.83 9.72 -15.53
C ASP A 39 8.26 9.92 -14.11
N PRO A 40 7.55 8.91 -13.55
CA PRO A 40 6.96 8.99 -12.21
C PRO A 40 7.98 9.30 -11.10
N HIS A 41 9.22 8.84 -11.23
CA HIS A 41 10.27 9.13 -10.25
C HIS A 41 10.77 10.59 -10.36
N VAL A 42 10.81 11.14 -11.59
CA VAL A 42 11.12 12.56 -11.79
C VAL A 42 10.04 13.42 -11.18
N PHE A 43 8.77 13.10 -11.43
CA PHE A 43 7.65 13.82 -10.82
C PHE A 43 7.70 13.77 -9.29
N PHE A 44 7.98 12.59 -8.70
CA PHE A 44 8.14 12.43 -7.25
C PHE A 44 9.28 13.29 -6.70
N GLU A 45 10.42 13.35 -7.39
CA GLU A 45 11.55 14.19 -6.93
C GLU A 45 11.22 15.69 -7.07
N GLN A 46 10.61 16.13 -8.17
CA GLN A 46 10.18 17.49 -8.36
C GLN A 46 9.16 17.96 -7.30
N ALA A 47 8.31 17.03 -6.84
CA ALA A 47 7.34 17.31 -5.79
C ALA A 47 7.95 17.71 -4.43
N LYS A 48 9.24 17.48 -4.23
CA LYS A 48 9.98 17.88 -3.02
C LYS A 48 9.89 19.39 -2.74
N TYR A 49 9.73 20.20 -3.79
CA TYR A 49 9.62 21.66 -3.66
C TYR A 49 8.22 22.16 -3.29
N LEU A 50 7.21 21.28 -3.30
CA LEU A 50 5.82 21.64 -2.95
C LEU A 50 5.48 21.40 -1.47
N GLU A 51 6.48 21.38 -0.60
CA GLU A 51 6.34 21.17 0.85
C GLU A 51 5.75 19.82 1.31
N LYS A 52 6.62 18.90 1.63
CA LYS A 52 6.52 17.91 2.69
C LYS A 52 5.63 16.67 2.56
N ASN A 53 4.70 16.54 1.63
CA ASN A 53 3.93 15.30 1.55
C ASN A 53 3.91 14.80 0.12
N ARG A 54 4.69 13.75 -0.10
CA ARG A 54 4.74 13.06 -1.39
C ARG A 54 4.18 11.65 -1.22
N LEU A 55 3.49 11.20 -2.23
CA LEU A 55 2.90 9.88 -2.29
C LEU A 55 3.38 9.17 -3.54
N PHE A 56 3.69 7.90 -3.42
CA PHE A 56 4.04 7.05 -4.55
C PHE A 56 3.35 5.70 -4.40
N TRP A 57 2.66 5.29 -5.44
CA TRP A 57 2.09 3.96 -5.59
C TRP A 57 2.40 3.44 -6.97
N ALA A 58 2.93 2.23 -7.08
CA ALA A 58 3.14 1.57 -8.35
C ALA A 58 2.67 0.12 -8.30
N SER A 59 1.80 -0.26 -9.21
CA SER A 59 1.58 -1.65 -9.56
C SER A 59 2.56 -1.97 -10.70
N VAL A 60 3.80 -2.36 -10.36
CA VAL A 60 4.90 -2.50 -11.32
C VAL A 60 4.55 -3.49 -12.44
N PRO A 61 3.95 -4.69 -12.16
CA PRO A 61 3.63 -5.64 -13.22
C PRO A 61 2.55 -5.15 -14.20
N ASN A 62 1.75 -4.14 -13.81
CA ASN A 62 0.70 -3.55 -14.64
C ASN A 62 1.12 -2.26 -15.32
N ASP A 63 2.34 -1.77 -15.08
CA ASP A 63 2.85 -0.46 -15.51
C ASP A 63 1.90 0.70 -15.15
N PHE A 64 1.36 0.64 -13.93
CA PHE A 64 0.42 1.61 -13.38
C PHE A 64 1.04 2.35 -12.19
N TYR A 65 1.04 3.68 -12.25
CA TYR A 65 1.63 4.53 -11.22
C TYR A 65 0.68 5.67 -10.83
N LEU A 66 0.65 5.97 -9.54
CA LEU A 66 0.04 7.15 -8.96
C LEU A 66 1.11 7.88 -8.15
N VAL A 67 1.37 9.13 -8.49
CA VAL A 67 2.35 9.95 -7.76
C VAL A 67 1.70 11.25 -7.31
N GLY A 68 1.57 11.41 -6.01
CA GLY A 68 0.94 12.58 -5.40
C GLY A 68 1.96 13.59 -4.90
N ALA A 69 1.64 14.88 -5.04
CA ALA A 69 2.41 16.01 -4.57
C ALA A 69 1.50 17.01 -3.85
N GLY A 70 1.86 17.37 -2.62
CA GLY A 70 1.03 18.23 -1.75
C GLY A 70 -0.22 17.52 -1.23
N ILE A 71 -0.92 18.17 -0.31
CA ILE A 71 -2.16 17.66 0.30
C ILE A 71 -3.25 18.71 0.14
N THR A 72 -4.36 18.34 -0.48
CA THR A 72 -5.58 19.15 -0.51
C THR A 72 -6.50 18.78 0.65
N ILE A 73 -6.68 17.49 0.91
CA ILE A 73 -7.50 16.98 2.00
C ILE A 73 -6.76 15.83 2.69
N SER A 74 -6.80 15.82 4.03
CA SER A 74 -6.45 14.69 4.87
C SER A 74 -7.70 14.14 5.55
N MET A 75 -7.84 12.83 5.53
CA MET A 75 -8.90 12.09 6.22
C MET A 75 -8.27 11.20 7.29
N HIS A 76 -8.72 11.32 8.51
CA HIS A 76 -8.20 10.57 9.66
C HIS A 76 -9.33 9.87 10.40
N ALA A 77 -9.01 8.73 10.97
CA ALA A 77 -9.88 8.05 11.89
C ALA A 77 -9.07 7.32 12.97
N ASP A 78 -9.48 7.49 14.25
CA ASP A 78 -8.87 6.83 15.41
C ASP A 78 -9.70 5.65 15.92
N ASN A 79 -10.89 5.45 15.36
CA ASN A 79 -11.77 4.33 15.62
C ASN A 79 -12.71 4.10 14.43
N ASN A 80 -13.38 2.95 14.39
CA ASN A 80 -14.27 2.60 13.29
C ASN A 80 -13.67 2.96 11.91
N TYR A 81 -12.38 2.68 11.77
CA TYR A 81 -11.48 3.18 10.73
C TYR A 81 -12.10 3.18 9.34
N TYR A 82 -12.60 2.04 8.89
CA TYR A 82 -13.13 1.86 7.53
C TYR A 82 -14.36 2.74 7.29
N GLN A 83 -15.34 2.69 8.20
CA GLN A 83 -16.60 3.45 8.08
C GLN A 83 -16.36 4.96 8.17
N ASN A 84 -15.46 5.41 9.04
CA ASN A 84 -15.17 6.83 9.20
C ASN A 84 -14.43 7.39 7.99
N ILE A 85 -13.44 6.69 7.45
CA ILE A 85 -12.76 7.10 6.21
C ILE A 85 -13.74 7.08 5.04
N GLU A 86 -14.55 6.04 4.90
CA GLU A 86 -15.56 5.95 3.85
C GLU A 86 -16.57 7.11 3.90
N SER A 87 -17.04 7.44 5.10
CA SER A 87 -17.99 8.54 5.31
C SER A 87 -17.38 9.89 4.92
N GLN A 88 -16.14 10.16 5.33
CA GLN A 88 -15.41 11.36 4.95
C GLN A 88 -15.20 11.44 3.44
N TRP A 89 -14.84 10.32 2.79
CA TRP A 89 -14.67 10.24 1.35
C TRP A 89 -15.98 10.50 0.59
N LYS A 90 -17.07 9.84 0.98
CA LYS A 90 -18.40 10.05 0.38
C LYS A 90 -18.88 11.50 0.53
N GLN A 91 -18.64 12.11 1.71
CA GLN A 91 -18.99 13.52 1.92
C GLN A 91 -18.17 14.46 1.05
N LEU A 92 -16.87 14.21 0.90
CA LEU A 92 -15.99 14.97 0.00
C LEU A 92 -16.52 14.95 -1.42
N LEU A 93 -16.80 13.74 -1.96
CA LEU A 93 -17.26 13.57 -3.33
C LEU A 93 -18.61 14.21 -3.61
N LYS A 94 -19.53 14.20 -2.63
CA LYS A 94 -20.87 14.80 -2.76
C LYS A 94 -20.81 16.30 -3.07
N ASP A 95 -19.84 17.00 -2.48
CA ASP A 95 -19.73 18.45 -2.56
C ASP A 95 -18.67 18.89 -3.57
N ALA A 96 -17.85 17.97 -4.09
CA ALA A 96 -16.78 18.25 -5.04
C ALA A 96 -17.28 18.63 -6.44
N ILE A 97 -16.60 19.57 -7.05
CA ILE A 97 -16.77 19.95 -8.46
C ILE A 97 -15.70 19.20 -9.26
N ILE A 98 -16.09 18.11 -9.92
CA ILE A 98 -15.17 17.23 -10.62
C ILE A 98 -15.31 17.42 -12.14
N HIS A 99 -14.20 17.67 -12.81
CA HIS A 99 -14.07 17.65 -14.25
C HIS A 99 -13.02 16.62 -14.65
N ASN A 100 -13.51 15.47 -15.12
CA ASN A 100 -12.70 14.37 -15.63
C ASN A 100 -13.44 13.74 -16.81
N GLU A 101 -12.89 13.88 -18.00
CA GLU A 101 -13.42 13.30 -19.23
C GLU A 101 -12.85 11.90 -19.50
N TYR A 102 -11.96 11.44 -18.63
CA TYR A 102 -11.25 10.17 -18.76
C TYR A 102 -11.81 9.17 -17.74
N GLU A 103 -12.47 8.13 -18.20
CA GLU A 103 -13.05 7.07 -17.35
C GLU A 103 -12.01 5.98 -17.03
N HIS A 104 -10.78 6.38 -16.70
CA HIS A 104 -9.71 5.44 -16.35
C HIS A 104 -9.50 5.36 -14.84
N PRO A 105 -9.26 4.14 -14.28
CA PRO A 105 -8.89 4.01 -12.88
C PRO A 105 -7.72 4.92 -12.48
N GLY A 106 -7.85 5.58 -11.33
CA GLY A 106 -6.82 6.49 -10.83
C GLY A 106 -6.81 7.88 -11.47
N THR A 107 -7.80 8.24 -12.29
CA THR A 107 -8.01 9.61 -12.76
C THR A 107 -9.11 10.30 -11.95
N GLY A 108 -9.10 11.64 -11.91
CA GLY A 108 -9.96 12.41 -11.00
C GLY A 108 -9.41 12.43 -9.57
N PRO A 109 -10.25 12.84 -8.60
CA PRO A 109 -9.80 12.81 -7.21
C PRO A 109 -9.62 11.37 -6.74
N ILE A 110 -8.51 11.12 -6.06
CA ILE A 110 -8.25 9.86 -5.38
C ILE A 110 -7.95 10.10 -3.91
N ALA A 111 -8.25 9.11 -3.07
CA ALA A 111 -7.74 9.01 -1.72
C ALA A 111 -6.71 7.87 -1.67
N ILE A 112 -5.51 8.16 -1.18
CA ILE A 112 -4.43 7.19 -1.01
C ILE A 112 -3.96 7.19 0.43
N GLY A 113 -3.74 6.00 1.03
CA GLY A 113 -3.38 5.90 2.44
C GLY A 113 -3.37 4.48 2.96
N ALA A 114 -3.40 4.34 4.28
CA ALA A 114 -3.37 3.05 4.95
C ALA A 114 -4.28 3.03 6.19
N PHE A 115 -4.59 1.81 6.61
CA PHE A 115 -5.23 1.49 7.88
C PHE A 115 -4.18 0.96 8.86
N PRO A 116 -4.42 0.92 10.18
CA PRO A 116 -3.54 0.21 11.10
C PRO A 116 -3.74 -1.31 11.01
N PHE A 117 -2.69 -2.06 11.35
CA PHE A 117 -2.77 -3.53 11.43
C PHE A 117 -3.80 -3.99 12.47
N ASP A 118 -3.79 -3.37 13.63
CA ASP A 118 -4.70 -3.69 14.73
C ASP A 118 -5.28 -2.41 15.32
N SER A 119 -6.60 -2.36 15.36
CA SER A 119 -7.36 -1.22 15.86
C SER A 119 -7.25 -1.00 17.38
N THR A 120 -6.70 -1.98 18.10
CA THR A 120 -6.63 -1.96 19.57
C THR A 120 -5.21 -1.85 20.12
N SER A 121 -4.18 -1.81 19.23
CA SER A 121 -2.79 -1.69 19.64
C SER A 121 -2.49 -0.30 20.21
N SER A 122 -1.63 -0.25 21.25
CA SER A 122 -1.09 1.02 21.76
C SER A 122 -0.07 1.57 20.75
N GLN A 123 -0.20 2.86 20.48
CA GLN A 123 0.68 3.54 19.54
C GLN A 123 2.02 3.87 20.18
N THR A 124 3.09 3.58 19.45
CA THR A 124 4.47 3.89 19.88
C THR A 124 5.01 5.11 19.12
N ALA A 125 6.08 5.72 19.65
CA ALA A 125 6.76 6.83 19.00
C ALA A 125 7.24 6.50 17.56
N LEU A 126 7.45 5.21 17.24
CA LEU A 126 7.84 4.78 15.89
C LEU A 126 6.78 5.13 14.83
N TRP A 127 5.50 5.14 15.23
CA TRP A 127 4.36 5.38 14.34
C TRP A 127 3.67 6.73 14.58
N GLU A 128 4.32 7.65 15.30
CA GLU A 128 3.72 8.95 15.68
C GLU A 128 3.15 9.71 14.48
N ASN A 129 3.88 9.72 13.37
CA ASN A 129 3.46 10.39 12.14
C ASN A 129 2.53 9.54 11.24
N PHE A 130 2.33 8.24 11.55
CA PHE A 130 1.48 7.30 10.79
C PHE A 130 0.39 6.70 11.66
N ASN A 131 -0.26 7.54 12.44
CA ASN A 131 -1.19 7.15 13.48
C ASN A 131 -2.58 6.84 12.93
N GLY A 132 -3.20 5.75 13.41
CA GLY A 132 -4.56 5.38 12.99
C GLY A 132 -4.69 5.13 11.49
N SER A 133 -5.88 5.42 10.95
CA SER A 133 -6.10 5.43 9.51
C SER A 133 -5.83 6.81 8.96
N HIS A 134 -5.05 6.88 7.92
CA HIS A 134 -4.75 8.15 7.27
C HIS A 134 -4.84 7.99 5.75
N PHE A 135 -5.69 8.82 5.14
CA PHE A 135 -5.86 8.92 3.70
C PHE A 135 -5.73 10.36 3.25
N THR A 136 -5.09 10.56 2.11
CA THR A 136 -4.78 11.88 1.56
C THR A 136 -5.31 12.00 0.13
N VAL A 137 -5.93 13.14 -0.18
CA VAL A 137 -6.18 13.59 -1.56
C VAL A 137 -5.05 14.54 -1.94
N PRO A 138 -4.15 14.15 -2.85
CA PRO A 138 -3.01 14.99 -3.24
C PRO A 138 -3.47 16.21 -4.03
N THR A 139 -2.73 17.33 -3.91
CA THR A 139 -3.01 18.53 -4.69
C THR A 139 -2.72 18.31 -6.18
N TYR A 140 -1.61 17.70 -6.49
CA TYR A 140 -1.24 17.27 -7.84
C TYR A 140 -1.07 15.76 -7.85
N LEU A 141 -1.75 15.10 -8.77
CA LEU A 141 -1.67 13.66 -8.96
C LEU A 141 -1.24 13.37 -10.39
N LEU A 142 -0.08 12.76 -10.56
CA LEU A 142 0.31 12.10 -11.78
C LEU A 142 -0.26 10.69 -11.79
N THR A 143 -1.03 10.35 -12.82
CA THR A 143 -1.46 8.98 -13.11
C THR A 143 -0.81 8.51 -14.40
N LYS A 144 -0.04 7.43 -14.32
CA LYS A 144 0.45 6.70 -15.47
C LYS A 144 -0.28 5.37 -15.56
N ASN A 145 -0.91 5.11 -16.68
CA ASN A 145 -1.51 3.82 -17.01
C ASN A 145 -0.95 3.35 -18.35
N LYS A 146 0.08 2.51 -18.29
CA LYS A 146 0.87 2.09 -19.46
C LYS A 146 1.44 3.32 -20.20
N GLU A 147 1.07 3.50 -21.46
CA GLU A 147 1.52 4.61 -22.31
C GLU A 147 0.71 5.91 -22.12
N GLU A 148 -0.28 5.91 -21.22
CA GLU A 148 -1.14 7.07 -21.00
C GLU A 148 -0.79 7.79 -19.70
N PHE A 149 -0.77 9.13 -19.78
CA PHE A 149 -0.38 9.99 -18.66
C PHE A 149 -1.43 11.07 -18.43
N TYR A 150 -1.83 11.22 -17.17
CA TYR A 150 -2.82 12.18 -16.73
C TYR A 150 -2.30 12.98 -15.55
N LEU A 151 -2.65 14.25 -15.50
CA LEU A 151 -2.44 15.11 -14.33
C LEU A 151 -3.79 15.54 -13.79
N THR A 152 -4.06 15.19 -12.54
CA THR A 152 -5.22 15.70 -11.80
C THR A 152 -4.75 16.77 -10.82
N VAL A 153 -5.41 17.92 -10.84
CA VAL A 153 -5.23 19.01 -9.88
C VAL A 153 -6.44 19.08 -8.97
N ASN A 154 -6.23 18.96 -7.67
CA ASN A 154 -7.27 19.11 -6.66
C ASN A 154 -7.02 20.38 -5.85
N LEU A 155 -8.02 21.24 -5.75
CA LEU A 155 -7.93 22.52 -5.05
C LEU A 155 -9.04 22.62 -4.00
N GLN A 156 -8.71 23.17 -2.85
CA GLN A 156 -9.69 23.62 -1.88
C GLN A 156 -9.90 25.10 -2.06
N VAL A 157 -11.09 25.50 -2.53
CA VAL A 157 -11.42 26.87 -2.91
C VAL A 157 -12.38 27.47 -1.88
N THR A 158 -12.06 28.67 -1.39
CA THR A 158 -12.84 29.42 -0.40
C THR A 158 -13.47 30.66 -1.03
N ASP A 159 -14.34 31.33 -0.29
CA ASP A 159 -14.96 32.61 -0.68
C ASP A 159 -13.98 33.80 -0.70
N LYS A 160 -12.77 33.63 -0.16
CA LYS A 160 -11.72 34.65 -0.09
C LYS A 160 -10.65 34.50 -1.18
N ASP A 161 -10.69 33.42 -1.93
CA ASP A 161 -9.67 33.13 -2.93
C ASP A 161 -9.81 34.01 -4.16
N ASP A 162 -8.67 34.44 -4.67
CA ASP A 162 -8.54 35.15 -5.95
C ASP A 162 -8.29 34.14 -7.05
N LYS A 163 -9.23 34.02 -7.98
CA LYS A 163 -9.18 33.08 -9.09
C LYS A 163 -7.89 33.20 -9.90
N GLN A 164 -7.48 34.44 -10.23
CA GLN A 164 -6.31 34.67 -11.07
C GLN A 164 -5.03 34.19 -10.36
N LYS A 165 -4.91 34.47 -9.05
CA LYS A 165 -3.76 34.01 -8.26
C LYS A 165 -3.71 32.48 -8.15
N LEU A 166 -4.88 31.82 -7.93
CA LEU A 166 -4.95 30.37 -7.91
C LEU A 166 -4.47 29.76 -9.24
N GLN A 167 -4.90 30.30 -10.35
CA GLN A 167 -4.48 29.84 -11.67
C GLN A 167 -2.99 30.04 -11.92
N GLU A 168 -2.46 31.21 -11.61
CA GLU A 168 -1.04 31.51 -11.77
C GLU A 168 -0.18 30.56 -10.94
N GLU A 169 -0.60 30.24 -9.70
CA GLU A 169 0.11 29.32 -8.83
C GLU A 169 0.02 27.87 -9.36
N VAL A 170 -1.15 27.43 -9.79
CA VAL A 170 -1.33 26.09 -10.40
C VAL A 170 -0.43 25.92 -11.62
N GLU A 171 -0.45 26.88 -12.54
CA GLU A 171 0.37 26.82 -13.76
C GLU A 171 1.87 26.83 -13.46
N LYS A 172 2.31 27.63 -12.50
CA LYS A 172 3.69 27.66 -12.05
C LYS A 172 4.14 26.32 -11.48
N GLN A 173 3.30 25.71 -10.61
CA GLN A 173 3.61 24.42 -9.98
C GLN A 173 3.54 23.26 -10.99
N LYS A 174 2.55 23.22 -11.87
CA LYS A 174 2.49 22.26 -12.99
C LYS A 174 3.76 22.31 -13.83
N LYS A 175 4.18 23.52 -14.26
CA LYS A 175 5.40 23.69 -15.03
C LYS A 175 6.63 23.16 -14.32
N HIS A 176 6.71 23.32 -13.01
CA HIS A 176 7.80 22.78 -12.19
C HIS A 176 7.74 21.25 -12.11
N LEU A 177 6.60 20.68 -11.75
CA LEU A 177 6.41 19.24 -11.58
C LEU A 177 6.64 18.45 -12.87
N LEU A 178 6.26 19.03 -14.02
CA LEU A 178 6.39 18.38 -15.33
C LEU A 178 7.73 18.70 -16.03
N ALA A 179 8.60 19.51 -15.40
CA ALA A 179 9.89 19.86 -16.00
C ALA A 179 10.80 18.61 -16.09
N PRO A 180 11.44 18.37 -17.25
CA PRO A 180 12.36 17.28 -17.39
C PRO A 180 13.57 17.47 -16.47
N GLN A 181 13.89 16.47 -15.68
CA GLN A 181 15.06 16.44 -14.81
C GLN A 181 15.70 15.07 -14.83
N LYS A 182 17.01 15.01 -14.76
CA LYS A 182 17.73 13.77 -14.54
C LYS A 182 17.82 13.51 -13.03
N VAL A 183 17.21 12.41 -12.59
CA VAL A 183 17.35 11.92 -11.21
C VAL A 183 18.47 10.90 -11.19
N GLU A 184 19.56 11.21 -10.49
CA GLU A 184 20.65 10.27 -10.26
C GLU A 184 20.23 9.23 -9.22
N GLN A 185 20.55 7.97 -9.47
CA GLN A 185 20.32 6.89 -8.51
C GLN A 185 21.57 6.73 -7.65
N VAL A 186 21.49 7.17 -6.41
CA VAL A 186 22.55 7.01 -5.41
C VAL A 186 21.96 6.25 -4.23
N LEU A 187 22.35 4.99 -4.07
CA LEU A 187 21.92 4.21 -2.93
C LEU A 187 22.55 4.75 -1.63
N PRO A 188 21.79 4.71 -0.51
CA PRO A 188 22.31 5.17 0.77
C PRO A 188 23.49 4.31 1.25
N ILE A 189 24.38 4.92 2.01
CA ILE A 189 25.51 4.22 2.65
C ILE A 189 25.08 3.82 4.05
N THR A 190 24.87 2.51 4.26
CA THR A 190 24.59 1.93 5.57
C THR A 190 25.86 1.91 6.44
N THR A 191 25.77 2.46 7.64
CA THR A 191 26.87 2.51 8.62
C THR A 191 26.73 1.46 9.71
N SER A 192 25.52 1.09 10.09
CA SER A 192 25.27 0.02 11.06
C SER A 192 23.92 -0.64 10.84
N LYS A 193 23.82 -1.89 11.32
CA LYS A 193 22.59 -2.66 11.41
C LYS A 193 22.46 -3.19 12.83
N SER A 194 21.26 -3.12 13.40
CA SER A 194 20.94 -3.69 14.69
C SER A 194 19.61 -4.39 14.65
N GLU A 195 19.51 -5.52 15.32
CA GLU A 195 18.29 -6.34 15.39
C GLU A 195 17.72 -6.26 16.81
N SER A 196 16.38 -6.39 16.91
CA SER A 196 15.75 -6.71 18.19
C SER A 196 16.30 -8.04 18.70
N ASP A 197 16.41 -8.23 20.02
CA ASP A 197 17.00 -9.42 20.65
C ASP A 197 16.56 -10.74 19.96
N PRO A 198 17.46 -11.39 19.18
CA PRO A 198 17.10 -12.62 18.44
C PRO A 198 16.72 -13.78 19.36
N LYS A 199 17.28 -13.85 20.56
CA LYS A 199 16.98 -14.92 21.55
C LYS A 199 15.55 -14.77 22.03
N LYS A 200 15.18 -13.57 22.46
CA LYS A 200 13.82 -13.27 22.92
C LYS A 200 12.78 -13.54 21.84
N TRP A 201 13.10 -13.20 20.57
CA TRP A 201 12.20 -13.46 19.48
C TRP A 201 12.04 -14.97 19.20
N LYS A 202 13.12 -15.75 19.22
CA LYS A 202 13.08 -17.23 19.10
C LYS A 202 12.32 -17.88 20.27
N GLU A 203 12.42 -17.36 21.49
CA GLU A 203 11.61 -17.79 22.63
C GLU A 203 10.12 -17.51 22.39
N LEU A 204 9.76 -16.38 21.78
CA LEU A 204 8.39 -16.07 21.41
C LEU A 204 7.84 -17.04 20.34
N VAL A 205 8.64 -17.40 19.33
CA VAL A 205 8.27 -18.44 18.34
C VAL A 205 8.02 -19.78 19.03
N LYS A 206 8.90 -20.17 19.97
CA LYS A 206 8.73 -21.39 20.75
C LYS A 206 7.43 -21.37 21.57
N LEU A 207 7.15 -20.27 22.25
CA LEU A 207 5.90 -20.09 23.00
C LEU A 207 4.67 -20.20 22.09
N ALA A 208 4.72 -19.56 20.91
CA ALA A 208 3.64 -19.67 19.92
C ALA A 208 3.43 -21.12 19.48
N THR A 209 4.50 -21.86 19.18
CA THR A 209 4.45 -23.29 18.82
C THR A 209 3.85 -24.13 19.97
N GLU A 210 4.21 -23.89 21.23
CA GLU A 210 3.64 -24.55 22.40
C GLU A 210 2.14 -24.27 22.53
N LYS A 211 1.70 -23.03 22.36
CA LYS A 211 0.28 -22.64 22.42
C LYS A 211 -0.54 -23.24 21.28
N ILE A 212 0.03 -23.33 20.09
CA ILE A 212 -0.58 -24.01 18.95
C ILE A 212 -0.75 -25.52 19.26
N ASN A 213 0.26 -26.15 19.82
CA ASN A 213 0.17 -27.58 20.24
C ASN A 213 -0.87 -27.81 21.35
N GLN A 214 -1.18 -26.81 22.17
CA GLN A 214 -2.25 -26.82 23.17
C GLN A 214 -3.64 -26.54 22.58
N GLY A 215 -3.75 -26.25 21.26
CA GLY A 215 -5.01 -26.01 20.56
C GLY A 215 -5.50 -24.58 20.59
N LEU A 216 -4.67 -23.58 20.98
CA LEU A 216 -5.06 -22.16 20.96
C LEU A 216 -5.33 -21.66 19.55
N ALA A 217 -4.51 -22.07 18.60
CA ALA A 217 -4.56 -21.66 17.20
C ALA A 217 -3.99 -22.76 16.30
N ALA A 218 -4.24 -22.67 15.00
CA ALA A 218 -3.56 -23.49 13.99
C ALA A 218 -2.31 -22.80 13.44
N LYS A 219 -2.33 -21.46 13.41
CA LYS A 219 -1.23 -20.62 12.93
C LYS A 219 -1.22 -19.28 13.68
N ILE A 220 -0.04 -18.79 14.04
CA ILE A 220 0.17 -17.45 14.61
C ILE A 220 1.30 -16.78 13.82
N VAL A 221 1.10 -15.55 13.36
CA VAL A 221 2.15 -14.82 12.64
C VAL A 221 2.91 -13.93 13.60
N ILE A 222 4.22 -14.14 13.72
CA ILE A 222 5.10 -13.39 14.61
C ILE A 222 6.00 -12.47 13.80
N ALA A 223 6.04 -11.19 14.18
CA ALA A 223 6.83 -10.19 13.51
C ALA A 223 8.04 -9.73 14.34
N ARG A 224 9.03 -9.16 13.66
CA ARG A 224 10.18 -8.50 14.27
C ARG A 224 10.66 -7.33 13.42
N LYS A 225 11.51 -6.49 14.01
CA LYS A 225 12.12 -5.34 13.35
C LYS A 225 13.63 -5.44 13.28
N MET A 226 14.21 -4.73 12.33
CA MET A 226 15.63 -4.46 12.18
C MET A 226 15.84 -2.97 11.96
N GLU A 227 16.83 -2.38 12.62
CA GLU A 227 17.16 -0.97 12.43
C GLU A 227 18.44 -0.85 11.60
N VAL A 228 18.43 0.09 10.67
CA VAL A 228 19.55 0.44 9.80
C VAL A 228 19.87 1.91 10.00
N THR A 229 21.15 2.26 10.15
CA THR A 229 21.60 3.66 10.25
C THR A 229 22.40 4.02 9.01
N PHE A 230 22.19 5.23 8.50
CA PHE A 230 22.85 5.75 7.31
C PHE A 230 23.89 6.81 7.67
N ALA A 231 24.90 6.99 6.82
CA ALA A 231 25.85 8.08 6.91
C ALA A 231 25.16 9.45 6.78
N GLU A 232 24.19 9.53 5.84
CA GLU A 232 23.38 10.72 5.54
C GLU A 232 21.92 10.33 5.34
N GLN A 233 21.03 11.31 5.39
CA GLN A 233 19.61 11.09 5.10
C GLN A 233 19.44 10.54 3.66
N PRO A 234 18.78 9.40 3.48
CA PRO A 234 18.66 8.76 2.16
C PRO A 234 17.72 9.53 1.24
N ALA A 235 18.05 9.57 -0.04
CA ALA A 235 17.15 10.07 -1.07
C ALA A 235 16.06 9.03 -1.37
N ILE A 236 14.82 9.28 -0.95
CA ILE A 236 13.69 8.34 -1.11
C ILE A 236 13.48 7.94 -2.57
N VAL A 237 13.67 8.87 -3.52
CA VAL A 237 13.54 8.58 -4.96
C VAL A 237 14.55 7.52 -5.43
N SER A 238 15.76 7.49 -4.88
CA SER A 238 16.76 6.46 -5.23
C SER A 238 16.35 5.08 -4.75
N ILE A 239 15.75 5.01 -3.55
CA ILE A 239 15.21 3.75 -3.01
C ILE A 239 14.01 3.29 -3.83
N LEU A 240 13.10 4.20 -4.20
CA LEU A 240 11.96 3.88 -5.08
C LEU A 240 12.40 3.33 -6.43
N LYS A 241 13.40 3.94 -7.07
CA LYS A 241 13.98 3.43 -8.32
C LYS A 241 14.56 2.03 -8.15
N GLU A 242 15.29 1.79 -7.06
CA GLU A 242 15.86 0.46 -6.77
C GLU A 242 14.75 -0.58 -6.57
N LEU A 243 13.70 -0.23 -5.81
CA LEU A 243 12.57 -1.12 -5.58
C LEU A 243 11.80 -1.42 -6.88
N THR A 244 11.46 -0.41 -7.68
CA THR A 244 10.72 -0.60 -8.93
C THR A 244 11.52 -1.42 -9.95
N ASN A 245 12.84 -1.23 -10.03
CA ASN A 245 13.70 -1.96 -10.94
C ASN A 245 13.91 -3.43 -10.54
N ASN A 246 13.96 -3.71 -9.23
CA ASN A 246 14.32 -5.03 -8.72
C ASN A 246 13.14 -5.86 -8.21
N GLN A 247 11.99 -5.24 -7.91
CA GLN A 247 10.79 -5.92 -7.43
C GLN A 247 9.65 -5.84 -8.48
N THR A 248 9.94 -6.33 -9.68
CA THR A 248 9.09 -6.19 -10.87
C THR A 248 7.71 -6.86 -10.78
N LEU A 249 7.48 -7.73 -9.79
CA LEU A 249 6.21 -8.40 -9.53
C LEU A 249 5.53 -7.86 -8.25
N SER A 250 5.88 -6.65 -7.83
CA SER A 250 5.41 -6.07 -6.56
C SER A 250 4.66 -4.77 -6.76
N TYR A 251 3.91 -4.40 -5.73
CA TYR A 251 3.42 -3.06 -5.50
C TYR A 251 4.49 -2.30 -4.74
N VAL A 252 4.96 -1.19 -5.30
CA VAL A 252 5.92 -0.31 -4.64
C VAL A 252 5.18 0.92 -4.14
N PHE A 253 5.37 1.26 -2.88
CA PHE A 253 4.70 2.40 -2.28
C PHE A 253 5.66 3.23 -1.43
N ALA A 254 5.39 4.53 -1.33
CA ALA A 254 5.95 5.43 -0.34
C ALA A 254 4.91 6.48 0.06
N ILE A 255 4.77 6.71 1.35
CA ILE A 255 3.95 7.78 1.92
C ILE A 255 4.86 8.59 2.82
N GLU A 256 5.06 9.85 2.47
CA GLU A 256 5.80 10.81 3.30
C GLU A 256 4.84 11.62 4.16
N GLN A 257 5.19 11.77 5.42
CA GLN A 257 4.41 12.53 6.39
C GLN A 257 5.34 13.10 7.46
N GLU A 258 5.28 14.43 7.68
CA GLU A 258 6.05 15.16 8.70
C GLU A 258 7.56 14.86 8.70
N GLY A 259 8.12 14.52 7.53
CA GLY A 259 9.54 14.23 7.35
C GLY A 259 9.91 12.76 7.44
N ASP A 260 9.01 11.90 7.87
CA ASP A 260 9.17 10.44 7.84
C ASP A 260 8.59 9.87 6.55
N CYS A 261 9.07 8.69 6.16
CA CYS A 261 8.59 7.97 4.97
C CYS A 261 8.31 6.51 5.30
N PHE A 262 7.05 6.08 5.13
CA PHE A 262 6.71 4.66 5.13
C PHE A 262 6.79 4.12 3.70
N ILE A 263 7.70 3.19 3.44
CA ILE A 263 8.07 2.71 2.11
C ILE A 263 8.13 1.19 2.06
N GLY A 264 7.78 0.59 0.92
CA GLY A 264 7.87 -0.86 0.76
C GLY A 264 7.67 -1.34 -0.66
N ALA A 265 7.90 -2.66 -0.84
CA ALA A 265 7.68 -3.38 -2.09
C ALA A 265 7.01 -4.74 -1.80
N THR A 266 5.70 -4.75 -1.81
CA THR A 266 4.90 -5.93 -1.44
C THR A 266 4.44 -6.72 -2.66
N PRO A 267 4.57 -8.06 -2.66
CA PRO A 267 3.99 -8.90 -3.71
C PRO A 267 2.52 -9.22 -3.46
N GLU A 268 1.97 -8.88 -2.28
CA GLU A 268 0.67 -9.36 -1.82
C GLU A 268 -0.42 -8.31 -2.04
N ARG A 269 -1.28 -8.57 -3.04
CA ARG A 269 -2.51 -7.82 -3.25
C ARG A 269 -3.60 -8.36 -2.31
N LEU A 270 -4.26 -7.45 -1.59
CA LEU A 270 -5.42 -7.78 -0.80
C LEU A 270 -6.69 -7.80 -1.67
N VAL A 271 -6.95 -6.71 -2.38
CA VAL A 271 -8.10 -6.56 -3.27
C VAL A 271 -7.88 -5.43 -4.27
N ARG A 272 -8.41 -5.59 -5.48
CA ARG A 272 -8.58 -4.54 -6.49
C ARG A 272 -10.02 -4.55 -6.98
N ILE A 273 -10.58 -3.38 -7.20
CA ILE A 273 -11.87 -3.19 -7.88
C ILE A 273 -11.62 -2.31 -9.11
N ASP A 274 -12.11 -2.77 -10.24
CA ASP A 274 -12.02 -2.10 -11.53
C ASP A 274 -13.37 -2.26 -12.24
N ASN A 275 -14.13 -1.18 -12.38
CA ASN A 275 -15.48 -1.19 -12.98
C ASN A 275 -16.39 -2.26 -12.36
N GLN A 276 -16.49 -2.28 -11.02
CA GLN A 276 -17.25 -3.27 -10.22
C GLN A 276 -16.69 -4.70 -10.24
N GLN A 277 -15.74 -5.01 -11.12
CA GLN A 277 -15.06 -6.30 -11.07
C GLN A 277 -14.02 -6.32 -9.98
N LEU A 278 -14.15 -7.29 -9.07
CA LEU A 278 -13.25 -7.50 -7.96
C LEU A 278 -12.20 -8.56 -8.33
N PHE A 279 -10.95 -8.26 -7.94
CA PHE A 279 -9.81 -9.16 -8.06
C PHE A 279 -9.13 -9.29 -6.69
N SER A 280 -9.03 -10.49 -6.18
CA SER A 280 -8.21 -10.83 -5.01
C SER A 280 -7.27 -11.97 -5.36
N THR A 281 -6.35 -12.29 -4.46
CA THR A 281 -5.40 -13.39 -4.69
C THR A 281 -5.13 -14.13 -3.40
N CYS A 282 -5.11 -15.45 -3.46
CA CYS A 282 -4.49 -16.26 -2.43
C CYS A 282 -3.02 -16.49 -2.80
N LEU A 283 -2.11 -16.10 -1.93
CA LEU A 283 -0.67 -16.36 -2.02
C LEU A 283 -0.22 -16.98 -0.70
N ALA A 284 -0.27 -18.30 -0.61
CA ALA A 284 0.04 -19.05 0.61
C ALA A 284 0.73 -20.37 0.24
N GLY A 285 1.51 -20.93 1.19
CA GLY A 285 2.47 -22.00 0.88
C GLY A 285 3.71 -21.42 0.22
N THR A 286 4.92 -21.73 0.73
CA THR A 286 6.16 -21.06 0.33
C THR A 286 7.31 -22.04 0.19
N ALA A 287 8.11 -21.86 -0.85
CA ALA A 287 9.37 -22.58 -1.04
C ALA A 287 10.46 -21.64 -1.55
N PRO A 288 11.75 -21.95 -1.33
CA PRO A 288 12.85 -21.19 -1.91
C PRO A 288 12.90 -21.33 -3.43
N ARG A 289 13.62 -20.42 -4.09
CA ARG A 289 13.97 -20.55 -5.51
C ARG A 289 15.10 -21.54 -5.70
N GLY A 290 15.07 -22.29 -6.80
CA GLY A 290 16.17 -23.13 -7.24
C GLY A 290 17.32 -22.32 -7.84
N LYS A 291 18.55 -22.86 -7.80
CA LYS A 291 19.74 -22.27 -8.42
C LYS A 291 19.78 -22.43 -9.95
N SER A 292 18.96 -23.31 -10.48
CA SER A 292 18.76 -23.53 -11.92
C SER A 292 17.28 -23.72 -12.21
N LYS A 293 16.87 -23.54 -13.47
CA LYS A 293 15.47 -23.76 -13.88
C LYS A 293 14.98 -25.15 -13.52
N LEU A 294 15.79 -26.19 -13.73
CA LEU A 294 15.42 -27.58 -13.42
C LEU A 294 15.20 -27.79 -11.92
N GLU A 295 16.07 -27.22 -11.09
CA GLU A 295 15.94 -27.28 -9.63
C GLU A 295 14.71 -26.48 -9.15
N ASP A 296 14.49 -25.31 -9.73
CA ASP A 296 13.35 -24.43 -9.43
C ASP A 296 12.01 -25.13 -9.74
N ASP A 297 11.90 -25.73 -10.92
CA ASP A 297 10.73 -26.50 -11.35
C ASP A 297 10.48 -27.71 -10.42
N LYS A 298 11.55 -28.40 -9.98
CA LYS A 298 11.46 -29.52 -9.05
C LYS A 298 10.98 -29.07 -7.66
N ILE A 299 11.51 -27.96 -7.14
CA ILE A 299 11.07 -27.39 -5.86
C ILE A 299 9.62 -26.95 -5.96
N GLY A 300 9.23 -26.31 -7.07
CA GLY A 300 7.84 -25.91 -7.32
C GLY A 300 6.88 -27.10 -7.37
N GLN A 301 7.26 -28.19 -8.02
CA GLN A 301 6.48 -29.43 -8.01
C GLN A 301 6.38 -30.05 -6.60
N THR A 302 7.45 -30.01 -5.82
CA THR A 302 7.43 -30.46 -4.42
C THR A 302 6.46 -29.61 -3.60
N LEU A 303 6.51 -28.29 -3.72
CA LEU A 303 5.58 -27.36 -3.06
C LEU A 303 4.12 -27.65 -3.47
N TRP A 304 3.87 -27.87 -4.76
CA TRP A 304 2.52 -28.13 -5.27
C TRP A 304 1.94 -29.46 -4.76
N ASN A 305 2.78 -30.50 -4.55
CA ASN A 305 2.38 -31.81 -4.05
C ASN A 305 2.42 -31.93 -2.50
N ASP A 306 2.89 -30.92 -1.79
CA ASP A 306 2.98 -30.95 -0.33
C ASP A 306 1.62 -30.72 0.31
N GLU A 307 1.07 -31.75 0.94
CA GLU A 307 -0.27 -31.70 1.55
C GLU A 307 -0.42 -30.57 2.54
N LYS A 308 0.60 -30.29 3.37
CA LYS A 308 0.56 -29.23 4.38
C LYS A 308 0.43 -27.85 3.74
N ASN A 309 1.26 -27.55 2.71
CA ASN A 309 1.18 -26.30 1.99
C ASN A 309 -0.14 -26.15 1.23
N ARG A 310 -0.68 -27.27 0.70
CA ARG A 310 -1.99 -27.30 0.03
C ARG A 310 -3.12 -27.02 1.00
N GLU A 311 -3.16 -27.66 2.17
CA GLU A 311 -4.16 -27.39 3.20
C GLU A 311 -4.13 -25.96 3.70
N GLU A 312 -2.93 -25.40 3.92
CA GLU A 312 -2.76 -23.99 4.27
C GLU A 312 -3.34 -23.08 3.20
N HIS A 313 -3.01 -23.35 1.93
CA HIS A 313 -3.48 -22.57 0.78
C HIS A 313 -5.01 -22.64 0.64
N ASP A 314 -5.58 -23.82 0.62
CA ASP A 314 -7.02 -24.08 0.50
C ASP A 314 -7.82 -23.41 1.61
N TYR A 315 -7.23 -23.33 2.79
CA TYR A 315 -7.85 -22.61 3.89
C TYR A 315 -7.96 -21.11 3.60
N VAL A 316 -6.88 -20.49 3.09
CA VAL A 316 -6.89 -19.06 2.74
C VAL A 316 -7.86 -18.80 1.59
N VAL A 317 -7.94 -19.69 0.59
CA VAL A 317 -8.92 -19.58 -0.50
C VAL A 317 -10.35 -19.60 0.04
N ARG A 318 -10.69 -20.57 0.90
CA ARG A 318 -12.03 -20.65 1.51
C ARG A 318 -12.36 -19.42 2.37
N MET A 319 -11.39 -18.87 3.09
CA MET A 319 -11.58 -17.66 3.88
C MET A 319 -11.89 -16.45 2.97
N ILE A 320 -11.14 -16.28 1.87
CA ILE A 320 -11.39 -15.22 0.89
C ILE A 320 -12.79 -15.41 0.28
N GLN A 321 -13.13 -16.62 -0.17
CA GLN A 321 -14.44 -16.94 -0.71
C GLN A 321 -15.56 -16.58 0.28
N GLY A 322 -15.50 -17.07 1.51
CA GLY A 322 -16.51 -16.79 2.53
C GLY A 322 -16.66 -15.31 2.89
N ALA A 323 -15.56 -14.55 2.86
CA ALA A 323 -15.60 -13.10 3.05
C ALA A 323 -16.29 -12.39 1.87
N LEU A 324 -16.10 -12.88 0.64
CA LEU A 324 -16.65 -12.25 -0.58
C LEU A 324 -18.13 -12.59 -0.82
N GLU A 325 -18.62 -13.75 -0.42
CA GLU A 325 -20.03 -14.21 -0.66
C GLU A 325 -21.07 -13.17 -0.19
N LYS A 326 -20.77 -12.44 0.87
CA LYS A 326 -21.63 -11.39 1.40
C LYS A 326 -21.74 -10.19 0.47
N TYR A 327 -20.65 -9.84 -0.20
CA TYR A 327 -20.48 -8.58 -0.94
C TYR A 327 -20.49 -8.74 -2.45
N CYS A 328 -20.29 -9.95 -2.94
CA CYS A 328 -20.08 -10.24 -4.36
C CYS A 328 -21.05 -11.28 -4.90
N ASP A 329 -21.24 -11.20 -6.21
CA ASP A 329 -21.88 -12.22 -7.03
C ASP A 329 -20.84 -12.80 -8.00
N ALA A 330 -21.16 -13.96 -8.61
CA ALA A 330 -20.34 -14.60 -9.64
C ALA A 330 -18.86 -14.76 -9.22
N ILE A 331 -18.65 -15.34 -8.04
CA ILE A 331 -17.29 -15.60 -7.53
C ILE A 331 -16.68 -16.76 -8.35
N ASP A 332 -15.61 -16.48 -9.07
CA ASP A 332 -14.85 -17.42 -9.87
C ASP A 332 -13.47 -17.68 -9.22
N ILE A 333 -13.24 -18.95 -8.88
CA ILE A 333 -12.02 -19.43 -8.21
C ILE A 333 -11.62 -20.75 -8.87
N PRO A 334 -10.42 -20.85 -9.45
CA PRO A 334 -9.90 -22.13 -9.96
C PRO A 334 -9.81 -23.19 -8.87
N ASP A 335 -10.16 -24.44 -9.24
CA ASP A 335 -10.10 -25.61 -8.32
C ASP A 335 -8.68 -25.91 -7.83
N GLU A 336 -7.66 -25.57 -8.62
CA GLU A 336 -6.27 -25.90 -8.32
C GLU A 336 -5.37 -24.64 -8.34
N PRO A 337 -4.44 -24.50 -7.40
CA PRO A 337 -3.46 -23.42 -7.43
C PRO A 337 -2.37 -23.69 -8.47
N VAL A 338 -1.70 -22.61 -8.85
CA VAL A 338 -0.47 -22.68 -9.65
C VAL A 338 0.74 -22.30 -8.80
N VAL A 339 1.93 -22.76 -9.21
CA VAL A 339 3.17 -22.26 -8.59
C VAL A 339 3.51 -20.90 -9.17
N TYR A 340 3.65 -19.89 -8.32
CA TYR A 340 3.95 -18.52 -8.71
C TYR A 340 5.35 -18.12 -8.25
N PRO A 341 6.31 -17.96 -9.17
CA PRO A 341 7.68 -17.61 -8.85
C PRO A 341 7.83 -16.10 -8.65
N LEU A 342 8.30 -15.70 -7.47
CA LEU A 342 8.83 -14.38 -7.18
C LEU A 342 10.36 -14.38 -7.31
N LYS A 343 11.02 -13.23 -7.09
CA LYS A 343 12.48 -13.11 -7.23
C LYS A 343 13.24 -14.09 -6.32
N ASN A 344 12.87 -14.18 -5.05
CA ASN A 344 13.61 -14.93 -4.03
C ASN A 344 12.88 -16.16 -3.50
N LEU A 345 11.57 -16.26 -3.72
CA LEU A 345 10.69 -17.31 -3.23
C LEU A 345 9.71 -17.72 -4.33
N GLN A 346 9.05 -18.86 -4.15
CA GLN A 346 7.90 -19.25 -4.94
C GLN A 346 6.75 -19.65 -4.02
N HIS A 347 5.52 -19.41 -4.46
CA HIS A 347 4.31 -19.63 -3.67
C HIS A 347 3.27 -20.42 -4.46
N LEU A 348 2.32 -21.03 -3.76
CA LEU A 348 1.05 -21.41 -4.37
C LEU A 348 0.19 -20.16 -4.54
N TYR A 349 -0.48 -20.06 -5.68
CA TYR A 349 -1.25 -18.90 -6.11
C TYR A 349 -2.60 -19.32 -6.68
N THR A 350 -3.68 -18.71 -6.20
CA THR A 350 -5.03 -18.85 -6.76
C THR A 350 -5.62 -17.44 -6.96
N PRO A 351 -5.96 -17.05 -8.20
CA PRO A 351 -6.71 -15.84 -8.45
C PRO A 351 -8.16 -16.01 -7.99
N VAL A 352 -8.75 -14.91 -7.51
CA VAL A 352 -10.18 -14.83 -7.18
C VAL A 352 -10.76 -13.65 -7.94
N VAL A 353 -11.77 -13.89 -8.74
CA VAL A 353 -12.50 -12.86 -9.52
C VAL A 353 -13.95 -12.89 -9.10
N ALA A 354 -14.57 -11.73 -8.91
CA ALA A 354 -15.97 -11.61 -8.54
C ALA A 354 -16.58 -10.30 -9.02
N ASN A 355 -17.89 -10.16 -8.96
CA ASN A 355 -18.57 -8.89 -9.22
C ASN A 355 -19.09 -8.31 -7.91
N LEU A 356 -18.70 -7.06 -7.61
CA LEU A 356 -19.15 -6.35 -6.41
C LEU A 356 -20.63 -5.97 -6.57
N LYS A 357 -21.46 -6.29 -5.57
CA LYS A 357 -22.86 -5.90 -5.51
C LYS A 357 -23.03 -4.41 -5.28
N ASP A 358 -24.09 -3.84 -5.79
CA ASP A 358 -24.45 -2.44 -5.52
C ASP A 358 -24.58 -2.14 -4.02
N GLY A 359 -24.09 -0.98 -3.62
CA GLY A 359 -24.15 -0.49 -2.25
C GLY A 359 -22.97 -0.88 -1.36
N PHE A 360 -22.10 -1.77 -1.82
CA PHE A 360 -20.85 -2.11 -1.15
C PHE A 360 -19.66 -1.41 -1.79
N THR A 361 -18.58 -1.29 -1.03
CA THR A 361 -17.36 -0.60 -1.45
C THR A 361 -16.12 -1.46 -1.17
N ILE A 362 -14.98 -1.02 -1.69
CA ILE A 362 -13.70 -1.67 -1.43
C ILE A 362 -13.38 -1.73 0.08
N PHE A 363 -13.88 -0.78 0.88
CA PHE A 363 -13.64 -0.76 2.32
C PHE A 363 -14.34 -1.90 3.07
N ASP A 364 -15.53 -2.33 2.63
CA ASP A 364 -16.22 -3.49 3.18
C ASP A 364 -15.40 -4.75 3.00
N ILE A 365 -14.81 -4.91 1.80
CA ILE A 365 -13.97 -6.05 1.45
C ILE A 365 -12.66 -6.01 2.25
N VAL A 366 -11.98 -4.88 2.27
CA VAL A 366 -10.70 -4.71 3.00
C VAL A 366 -10.89 -5.04 4.48
N LYS A 367 -11.97 -4.55 5.09
CA LYS A 367 -12.29 -4.81 6.50
C LYS A 367 -12.44 -6.30 6.82
N ASP A 368 -13.16 -7.03 5.97
CA ASP A 368 -13.45 -8.44 6.23
C ASP A 368 -12.26 -9.34 5.85
N LEU A 369 -11.44 -8.95 4.87
CA LEU A 369 -10.23 -9.68 4.51
C LEU A 369 -9.06 -9.45 5.48
N HIS A 370 -8.96 -8.27 6.11
CA HIS A 370 -7.80 -7.93 6.96
C HIS A 370 -8.04 -8.23 8.44
N PRO A 371 -7.01 -8.77 9.16
CA PRO A 371 -5.82 -9.39 8.59
C PRO A 371 -6.10 -10.80 8.06
N THR A 372 -5.43 -11.14 6.96
CA THR A 372 -5.47 -12.49 6.41
C THR A 372 -4.76 -13.49 7.34
N PRO A 373 -4.98 -14.82 7.22
CA PRO A 373 -4.22 -15.81 7.96
C PRO A 373 -2.71 -15.76 7.70
N ALA A 374 -2.30 -15.21 6.55
CA ALA A 374 -0.88 -15.01 6.23
C ALA A 374 -0.22 -13.90 7.09
N LEU A 375 -1.02 -13.05 7.73
CA LEU A 375 -0.55 -11.87 8.48
C LEU A 375 -0.90 -11.90 9.96
N GLY A 376 -2.08 -12.39 10.32
CA GLY A 376 -2.55 -12.48 11.70
C GLY A 376 -2.42 -13.87 12.28
N GLY A 377 -2.77 -14.89 11.49
CA GLY A 377 -2.86 -16.29 11.95
C GLY A 377 -4.29 -16.82 11.91
N LEU A 378 -4.51 -17.99 12.53
CA LEU A 378 -5.72 -18.78 12.41
C LEU A 378 -6.02 -19.57 13.69
N PRO A 379 -7.24 -19.49 14.29
CA PRO A 379 -8.31 -18.52 14.03
C PRO A 379 -7.85 -17.07 14.29
N ARG A 380 -8.47 -16.11 13.60
CA ARG A 380 -8.10 -14.69 13.65
C ARG A 380 -8.03 -14.15 15.08
N GLU A 381 -9.12 -14.28 15.85
CA GLU A 381 -9.25 -13.69 17.17
C GLU A 381 -8.21 -14.20 18.18
N SER A 382 -8.05 -15.53 18.29
CA SER A 382 -7.09 -16.11 19.22
C SER A 382 -5.64 -15.79 18.84
N SER A 383 -5.36 -15.74 17.54
CA SER A 383 -4.02 -15.38 17.04
C SER A 383 -3.69 -13.90 17.30
N LEU A 384 -4.64 -12.98 17.06
CA LEU A 384 -4.46 -11.56 17.37
C LEU A 384 -4.32 -11.31 18.87
N THR A 385 -5.09 -12.02 19.69
CA THR A 385 -4.95 -11.95 21.16
C THR A 385 -3.55 -12.37 21.60
N PHE A 386 -3.02 -13.48 21.07
CA PHE A 386 -1.65 -13.89 21.35
C PHE A 386 -0.62 -12.85 20.93
N ILE A 387 -0.77 -12.25 19.73
CA ILE A 387 0.12 -11.20 19.23
C ILE A 387 0.11 -10.00 20.18
N ARG A 388 -1.05 -9.52 20.59
CA ARG A 388 -1.22 -8.37 21.51
C ARG A 388 -0.56 -8.61 22.88
N GLU A 389 -0.67 -9.83 23.40
CA GLU A 389 -0.16 -10.17 24.72
C GLU A 389 1.34 -10.43 24.76
N HIS A 390 1.93 -10.88 23.66
CA HIS A 390 3.29 -11.41 23.67
C HIS A 390 4.27 -10.74 22.70
N GLU A 391 3.79 -10.17 21.59
CA GLU A 391 4.67 -9.45 20.65
C GLU A 391 4.95 -8.03 21.18
N SER A 392 6.22 -7.70 21.35
CA SER A 392 6.62 -6.37 21.81
C SER A 392 6.68 -5.32 20.68
N LEU A 393 6.41 -5.71 19.44
CA LEU A 393 6.42 -4.84 18.28
C LEU A 393 5.03 -4.21 18.11
N ASP A 394 4.97 -2.88 18.13
CA ASP A 394 3.83 -2.17 17.55
C ASP A 394 3.96 -2.23 16.03
N ARG A 395 3.02 -2.89 15.38
CA ARG A 395 3.05 -3.08 13.93
C ARG A 395 2.63 -1.84 13.16
N GLY A 396 1.82 -0.95 13.75
CA GLY A 396 1.29 0.22 13.08
C GLY A 396 0.71 -0.10 11.71
N TRP A 397 1.33 0.40 10.63
CA TRP A 397 0.94 0.08 9.26
C TRP A 397 1.64 -1.16 8.68
N TYR A 398 2.64 -1.74 9.36
CA TYR A 398 3.26 -2.98 8.90
C TYR A 398 2.28 -4.13 8.88
N GLY A 399 2.15 -4.80 7.74
CA GLY A 399 1.20 -5.90 7.52
C GLY A 399 -0.26 -5.45 7.36
N ALA A 400 -0.51 -4.16 7.31
CA ALA A 400 -1.84 -3.56 7.22
C ALA A 400 -2.23 -3.24 5.77
N PRO A 401 -3.52 -2.97 5.49
CA PRO A 401 -3.96 -2.54 4.17
C PRO A 401 -3.43 -1.15 3.83
N ILE A 402 -2.75 -1.04 2.70
CA ILE A 402 -2.29 0.20 2.09
C ILE A 402 -2.76 0.26 0.65
N GLY A 403 -3.25 1.41 0.19
CA GLY A 403 -3.77 1.51 -1.17
C GLY A 403 -4.48 2.80 -1.47
N TRP A 404 -5.30 2.76 -2.48
CA TRP A 404 -6.00 3.91 -3.02
C TRP A 404 -7.41 3.56 -3.50
N LEU A 405 -8.26 4.59 -3.61
CA LEU A 405 -9.56 4.53 -4.28
C LEU A 405 -9.84 5.85 -4.99
N ASP A 406 -10.60 5.79 -6.11
CA ASP A 406 -11.01 6.96 -6.89
C ASP A 406 -12.50 7.29 -6.72
N ALA A 407 -12.91 8.39 -7.35
CA ALA A 407 -14.30 8.87 -7.31
C ALA A 407 -15.29 7.94 -8.03
N TYR A 408 -14.83 6.98 -8.81
CA TYR A 408 -15.63 6.04 -9.60
C TYR A 408 -15.73 4.66 -8.94
N SER A 409 -15.31 4.55 -7.67
CA SER A 409 -15.29 3.30 -6.89
C SER A 409 -14.28 2.27 -7.37
N ASN A 410 -13.33 2.64 -8.23
CA ASN A 410 -12.16 1.82 -8.46
C ASN A 410 -11.17 1.98 -7.32
N GLY A 411 -10.33 0.99 -7.12
CA GLY A 411 -9.31 1.07 -6.08
C GLY A 411 -8.48 -0.20 -6.00
N GLU A 412 -7.37 -0.11 -5.30
CA GLU A 412 -6.49 -1.25 -5.08
C GLU A 412 -5.83 -1.13 -3.71
N PHE A 413 -5.89 -2.21 -2.96
CA PHE A 413 -5.21 -2.34 -1.67
C PHE A 413 -4.28 -3.54 -1.70
N ALA A 414 -3.07 -3.32 -1.24
CA ALA A 414 -2.07 -4.34 -0.96
C ALA A 414 -1.84 -4.45 0.56
N VAL A 415 -1.08 -5.44 0.97
CA VAL A 415 -0.65 -5.63 2.34
C VAL A 415 0.74 -5.04 2.52
N ALA A 416 0.92 -4.14 3.46
CA ALA A 416 2.17 -3.39 3.66
C ALA A 416 3.28 -4.23 4.31
N ILE A 417 3.71 -5.30 3.64
CA ILE A 417 4.88 -6.10 3.99
C ILE A 417 6.09 -5.73 3.13
N ARG A 418 7.27 -6.28 3.47
CA ARG A 418 8.54 -5.89 2.81
C ARG A 418 8.70 -4.37 2.85
N SER A 419 8.56 -3.80 4.04
CA SER A 419 8.43 -2.37 4.26
C SER A 419 9.36 -1.87 5.35
N ALA A 420 9.54 -0.56 5.38
CA ALA A 420 10.32 0.16 6.39
C ALA A 420 9.73 1.54 6.65
N ILE A 421 9.97 2.08 7.85
CA ILE A 421 9.88 3.51 8.14
C ILE A 421 11.29 4.09 8.04
N ILE A 422 11.43 5.18 7.30
CA ILE A 422 12.65 5.96 7.21
C ILE A 422 12.39 7.29 7.91
N SER A 423 13.20 7.59 8.92
CA SER A 423 13.18 8.83 9.69
C SER A 423 14.60 9.36 9.80
N ASP A 424 14.86 10.54 9.25
CA ASP A 424 16.20 11.14 9.16
C ASP A 424 17.24 10.14 8.62
N LYS A 425 18.22 9.77 9.43
CA LYS A 425 19.32 8.84 9.09
C LYS A 425 19.08 7.41 9.54
N LYS A 426 17.84 7.04 9.82
CA LYS A 426 17.48 5.70 10.30
C LYS A 426 16.36 5.09 9.47
N ALA A 427 16.41 3.78 9.31
CA ALA A 427 15.30 2.99 8.80
C ALA A 427 14.97 1.87 9.77
N THR A 428 13.69 1.68 10.07
CA THR A 428 13.17 0.50 10.78
C THR A 428 12.45 -0.39 9.79
N LEU A 429 13.01 -1.56 9.54
CA LEU A 429 12.49 -2.58 8.62
C LEU A 429 11.68 -3.60 9.40
N PHE A 430 10.69 -4.22 8.74
CA PHE A 430 9.81 -5.20 9.35
C PHE A 430 9.79 -6.50 8.55
N ALA A 431 9.74 -7.64 9.27
CA ALA A 431 9.49 -8.96 8.69
C ALA A 431 8.75 -9.84 9.70
N GLY A 432 8.00 -10.83 9.20
CA GLY A 432 7.28 -11.80 10.04
C GLY A 432 7.23 -13.17 9.37
N CYS A 433 6.97 -14.19 10.16
CA CYS A 433 6.77 -15.57 9.72
C CYS A 433 5.51 -16.17 10.34
N GLY A 434 4.95 -17.17 9.67
CA GLY A 434 3.78 -17.90 10.13
C GLY A 434 4.16 -19.13 10.94
N VAL A 435 4.09 -19.03 12.26
CA VAL A 435 4.37 -20.14 13.18
C VAL A 435 3.23 -21.14 13.17
N VAL A 436 3.56 -22.41 13.00
CA VAL A 436 2.65 -23.56 13.02
C VAL A 436 3.15 -24.64 13.99
N LYS A 437 2.40 -25.73 14.16
CA LYS A 437 2.69 -26.82 15.09
C LYS A 437 4.12 -27.38 15.00
N SER A 438 4.69 -27.42 13.80
CA SER A 438 6.02 -28.00 13.53
C SER A 438 7.10 -26.94 13.29
N SER A 439 6.84 -25.66 13.59
CA SER A 439 7.82 -24.58 13.38
C SER A 439 9.05 -24.74 14.27
N ASP A 440 10.22 -24.55 13.67
CA ASP A 440 11.50 -24.50 14.36
C ASP A 440 11.95 -23.04 14.49
N PRO A 441 12.27 -22.53 15.70
CA PRO A 441 12.61 -21.13 15.91
C PRO A 441 13.81 -20.63 15.10
N GLU A 442 14.78 -21.50 14.79
CA GLU A 442 15.93 -21.12 13.97
C GLU A 442 15.53 -20.98 12.50
N ALA A 443 14.77 -21.94 11.97
CA ALA A 443 14.28 -21.89 10.60
C ALA A 443 13.38 -20.66 10.36
N GLU A 444 12.49 -20.35 11.30
CA GLU A 444 11.62 -19.15 11.22
C GLU A 444 12.45 -17.84 11.28
N TYR A 445 13.51 -17.83 12.08
CA TYR A 445 14.42 -16.70 12.14
C TYR A 445 15.12 -16.46 10.79
N GLU A 446 15.66 -17.51 10.17
CA GLU A 446 16.28 -17.45 8.86
C GLU A 446 15.28 -17.03 7.76
N GLU A 447 14.05 -17.51 7.83
CA GLU A 447 12.99 -17.07 6.90
C GLU A 447 12.75 -15.56 6.99
N THR A 448 12.71 -15.00 8.20
CA THR A 448 12.56 -13.54 8.35
C THR A 448 13.77 -12.76 7.82
N MET A 449 15.00 -13.32 7.91
CA MET A 449 16.19 -12.70 7.30
C MET A 449 16.05 -12.59 5.78
N VAL A 450 15.57 -13.65 5.13
CA VAL A 450 15.28 -13.62 3.67
C VAL A 450 14.23 -12.55 3.35
N LYS A 451 13.21 -12.38 4.21
CA LYS A 451 12.15 -11.39 4.03
C LYS A 451 12.62 -9.93 4.21
N PHE A 452 13.69 -9.66 4.95
CA PHE A 452 14.33 -8.35 5.01
C PHE A 452 15.12 -8.00 3.75
N THR A 453 15.62 -8.98 3.00
CA THR A 453 16.52 -8.80 1.87
C THR A 453 16.08 -7.75 0.84
N PRO A 454 14.80 -7.70 0.37
CA PRO A 454 14.39 -6.70 -0.60
C PRO A 454 14.63 -5.26 -0.12
N MET A 455 14.27 -4.98 1.11
CA MET A 455 14.46 -3.65 1.70
C MET A 455 15.93 -3.38 2.02
N LEU A 456 16.66 -4.35 2.56
CA LEU A 456 18.12 -4.21 2.81
C LEU A 456 18.88 -3.88 1.53
N THR A 457 18.57 -4.56 0.43
CA THR A 457 19.19 -4.27 -0.88
C THR A 457 18.92 -2.83 -1.30
N ALA A 458 17.66 -2.40 -1.25
CA ALA A 458 17.27 -1.05 -1.66
C ALA A 458 17.89 0.05 -0.76
N LEU A 459 18.18 -0.30 0.48
CA LEU A 459 18.80 0.59 1.47
C LEU A 459 20.35 0.53 1.50
N GLY A 460 20.99 -0.14 0.51
CA GLY A 460 22.44 -0.25 0.45
C GLY A 460 23.05 -1.04 1.60
N GLY A 461 22.29 -1.92 2.22
CA GLY A 461 22.67 -2.66 3.43
C GLY A 461 23.11 -4.11 3.21
N LEU A 462 23.30 -4.56 1.97
CA LEU A 462 23.83 -5.89 1.64
C LEU A 462 25.26 -5.81 1.17
#